data_df7956758c918de48b2a7fa0efd7723d
#
_entry.id   df7956758c918de48b2a7fa0efd7723d
#
_cell.length_a   1.000
_cell.length_b   1.000
_cell.length_c   1.000
_cell.angle_alpha   90.00
_cell.angle_beta   90.00
_cell.angle_gamma   90.00
#
_symmetry.space_group_name_H-M   'P 1'
#
loop_
_entity.id
_entity.type
_entity.pdbx_description
1 polymer ?
#
loop_
_entity_poly.entity_id
_entity_poly.type
_entity_poly.pdbx_seq_one_letter_code
_entity_poly.pdbx_strand_id
1 'polypeptide(L)'
;MDFLGAVWAQSLDGIIGDGTDMPWNVPEDMRHFKEVTMGAPVIMGRGTWESIPAKFRPLPGRDNFVVSSRAPGEWSTGATVMHNPSDIDTGWVLGGGQLYHATLEMVDVIEMTLIGVNIGGLYGDDAVHAPAVPDDFGLSADSDWLTSEKGRLTIPNQPPSDLPLKYRFLTYERKDAA
;
A
#
# COMPACT_ATOMS: atom_id res chain seq x y z
N MET A 1 -11.89 17.86 4.62
CA MET A 1 -12.88 16.90 4.12
C MET A 1 -12.45 15.51 4.54
N ASP A 2 -13.32 14.83 5.25
CA ASP A 2 -13.00 13.47 5.73
C ASP A 2 -13.19 12.48 4.61
N PHE A 3 -12.16 11.70 4.32
CA PHE A 3 -12.22 10.61 3.37
C PHE A 3 -11.36 9.46 3.87
N LEU A 4 -11.68 8.27 3.45
CA LEU A 4 -10.87 7.09 3.71
C LEU A 4 -10.44 6.50 2.37
N GLY A 5 -9.14 6.33 2.20
CA GLY A 5 -8.58 5.75 1.00
C GLY A 5 -7.64 4.60 1.32
N ALA A 6 -7.35 3.79 0.33
CA ALA A 6 -6.30 2.80 0.38
C ALA A 6 -5.27 3.09 -0.70
N VAL A 7 -4.01 2.88 -0.40
CA VAL A 7 -2.92 3.08 -1.35
C VAL A 7 -2.04 1.84 -1.34
N TRP A 8 -1.80 1.28 -2.53
CA TRP A 8 -0.88 0.14 -2.68
C TRP A 8 -0.31 0.07 -4.08
N ALA A 9 0.79 -0.69 -4.21
CA ALA A 9 1.36 -1.08 -5.48
C ALA A 9 1.23 -2.61 -5.63
N GLN A 10 0.91 -3.08 -6.81
CA GLN A 10 0.76 -4.50 -7.10
C GLN A 10 1.32 -4.87 -8.46
N SER A 11 1.71 -6.12 -8.61
CA SER A 11 2.05 -6.69 -9.92
C SER A 11 0.79 -6.88 -10.77
N LEU A 12 0.98 -7.23 -12.04
CA LEU A 12 -0.15 -7.53 -12.95
C LEU A 12 -1.02 -8.66 -12.41
N ASP A 13 -0.42 -9.63 -11.71
CA ASP A 13 -1.14 -10.75 -11.11
C ASP A 13 -1.55 -10.49 -9.65
N GLY A 14 -1.56 -9.23 -9.22
CA GLY A 14 -2.18 -8.80 -7.96
C GLY A 14 -1.34 -8.98 -6.72
N ILE A 15 -0.03 -9.18 -6.84
CA ILE A 15 0.84 -9.43 -5.70
C ILE A 15 1.42 -8.14 -5.15
N ILE A 16 1.34 -7.95 -3.83
CA ILE A 16 1.87 -6.77 -3.14
C ILE A 16 3.16 -7.07 -2.36
N GLY A 17 3.57 -8.31 -2.25
CA GLY A 17 4.79 -8.72 -1.57
C GLY A 17 4.66 -10.07 -0.91
N ASP A 18 5.46 -10.30 0.13
CA ASP A 18 5.45 -11.57 0.89
C ASP A 18 5.02 -11.37 2.35
N GLY A 19 4.47 -10.20 2.67
CA GLY A 19 4.08 -9.87 4.04
C GLY A 19 5.14 -9.09 4.82
N THR A 20 6.38 -9.04 4.34
CA THR A 20 7.46 -8.31 4.98
C THR A 20 8.09 -7.26 4.07
N ASP A 21 8.11 -7.49 2.77
CA ASP A 21 8.78 -6.59 1.84
C ASP A 21 8.08 -6.60 0.48
N MET A 22 8.30 -5.55 -0.30
CA MET A 22 7.83 -5.45 -1.67
C MET A 22 8.90 -6.00 -2.63
N PRO A 23 8.50 -6.65 -3.74
CA PRO A 23 9.45 -7.30 -4.65
C PRO A 23 10.07 -6.36 -5.69
N TRP A 24 9.93 -5.06 -5.51
CA TRP A 24 10.47 -4.07 -6.44
C TRP A 24 10.90 -2.81 -5.71
N ASN A 25 11.76 -2.05 -6.38
CA ASN A 25 12.13 -0.70 -5.98
C ASN A 25 11.85 0.21 -7.18
N VAL A 26 10.84 1.08 -7.06
CA VAL A 26 10.45 2.03 -8.08
C VAL A 26 10.42 3.42 -7.45
N PRO A 27 11.48 4.23 -7.65
CA PRO A 27 11.58 5.54 -6.99
C PRO A 27 10.40 6.47 -7.26
N GLU A 28 9.84 6.42 -8.46
CA GLU A 28 8.67 7.23 -8.84
C GLU A 28 7.44 6.84 -8.01
N ASP A 29 7.29 5.55 -7.68
CA ASP A 29 6.20 5.09 -6.83
C ASP A 29 6.37 5.54 -5.38
N MET A 30 7.59 5.51 -4.87
CA MET A 30 7.89 6.03 -3.52
C MET A 30 7.54 7.51 -3.41
N ARG A 31 7.85 8.29 -4.44
CA ARG A 31 7.51 9.72 -4.48
C ARG A 31 6.00 9.93 -4.55
N HIS A 32 5.32 9.17 -5.39
CA HIS A 32 3.86 9.21 -5.54
C HIS A 32 3.16 8.87 -4.21
N PHE A 33 3.60 7.82 -3.55
CA PHE A 33 3.08 7.43 -2.23
C PHE A 33 3.20 8.58 -1.23
N LYS A 34 4.36 9.22 -1.18
CA LYS A 34 4.60 10.35 -0.28
C LYS A 34 3.66 11.52 -0.61
N GLU A 35 3.52 11.84 -1.88
CA GLU A 35 2.66 12.94 -2.31
C GLU A 35 1.19 12.69 -1.99
N VAL A 36 0.72 11.46 -2.22
CA VAL A 36 -0.67 11.08 -1.96
C VAL A 36 -1.01 11.16 -0.48
N THR A 37 -0.09 10.72 0.39
CA THR A 37 -0.37 10.57 1.83
C THR A 37 0.02 11.78 2.67
N MET A 38 0.82 12.71 2.13
CA MET A 38 1.36 13.82 2.91
C MET A 38 0.26 14.70 3.47
N GLY A 39 0.34 15.02 4.76
CA GLY A 39 -0.62 15.87 5.45
C GLY A 39 -1.89 15.17 5.91
N ALA A 40 -2.03 13.87 5.65
CA ALA A 40 -3.20 13.09 6.04
C ALA A 40 -2.81 12.00 7.06
N PRO A 41 -3.75 11.50 7.86
CA PRO A 41 -3.47 10.34 8.69
C PRO A 41 -3.15 9.12 7.84
N VAL A 42 -2.24 8.28 8.31
CA VAL A 42 -1.90 6.99 7.69
C VAL A 42 -2.16 5.87 8.67
N ILE A 43 -2.75 4.80 8.19
CA ILE A 43 -3.20 3.68 9.01
C ILE A 43 -2.56 2.40 8.47
N MET A 44 -1.92 1.64 9.35
CA MET A 44 -1.23 0.44 8.95
C MET A 44 -1.39 -0.65 10.01
N GLY A 45 -1.22 -1.90 9.58
CA GLY A 45 -1.13 -3.00 10.51
C GLY A 45 0.23 -3.03 11.20
N ARG A 46 0.34 -3.79 12.28
CA ARG A 46 1.59 -3.90 13.05
C ARG A 46 2.74 -4.40 12.18
N GLY A 47 2.51 -5.40 11.34
CA GLY A 47 3.57 -5.93 10.46
C GLY A 47 4.13 -4.87 9.52
N THR A 48 3.26 -4.04 8.95
CA THR A 48 3.69 -2.93 8.08
C THR A 48 4.49 -1.90 8.87
N TRP A 49 4.02 -1.54 10.08
CA TRP A 49 4.73 -0.63 10.95
C TRP A 49 6.14 -1.14 11.28
N GLU A 50 6.24 -2.40 11.68
CA GLU A 50 7.53 -3.01 12.03
C GLU A 50 8.47 -3.18 10.84
N SER A 51 7.94 -3.24 9.61
CA SER A 51 8.75 -3.31 8.38
C SER A 51 9.44 -1.99 8.06
N ILE A 52 8.94 -0.88 8.58
CA ILE A 52 9.60 0.42 8.40
C ILE A 52 10.80 0.49 9.35
N PRO A 53 12.01 0.77 8.85
CA PRO A 53 13.18 0.91 9.74
C PRO A 53 12.91 1.94 10.85
N ALA A 54 13.37 1.65 12.06
CA ALA A 54 13.07 2.49 13.24
C ALA A 54 13.44 3.96 13.02
N LYS A 55 14.52 4.24 12.30
CA LYS A 55 14.98 5.61 12.01
C LYS A 55 14.02 6.39 11.09
N PHE A 56 13.12 5.69 10.40
CA PHE A 56 12.13 6.30 9.51
C PHE A 56 10.73 6.33 10.09
N ARG A 57 10.56 5.87 11.33
CA ARG A 57 9.28 5.86 12.04
C ARG A 57 9.20 7.00 13.06
N PRO A 58 8.08 7.70 13.19
CA PRO A 58 6.87 7.64 12.34
C PRO A 58 7.12 8.30 10.99
N LEU A 59 6.24 8.02 10.02
CA LEU A 59 6.32 8.67 8.71
C LEU A 59 6.10 10.17 8.91
N PRO A 60 7.02 11.03 8.45
CA PRO A 60 6.97 12.45 8.78
C PRO A 60 5.82 13.18 8.05
N GLY A 61 5.30 14.22 8.71
CA GLY A 61 4.24 15.07 8.15
C GLY A 61 2.87 14.42 8.12
N ARG A 62 2.69 13.30 8.81
CA ARG A 62 1.46 12.51 8.84
C ARG A 62 1.25 11.96 10.24
N ASP A 63 -0.02 11.89 10.69
CA ASP A 63 -0.33 11.20 11.92
C ASP A 63 -0.35 9.69 11.65
N ASN A 64 0.45 8.93 12.39
CA ASN A 64 0.61 7.50 12.18
C ASN A 64 -0.27 6.73 13.14
N PHE A 65 -1.13 5.85 12.60
CA PHE A 65 -1.99 4.95 13.38
C PHE A 65 -1.63 3.51 13.04
N VAL A 66 -1.56 2.67 14.08
CA VAL A 66 -1.28 1.24 13.91
C VAL A 66 -2.45 0.45 14.45
N VAL A 67 -3.04 -0.39 13.60
CA VAL A 67 -4.12 -1.29 14.02
C VAL A 67 -3.51 -2.55 14.60
N SER A 68 -3.75 -2.79 15.87
CA SER A 68 -3.21 -3.96 16.58
C SER A 68 -3.99 -4.22 17.86
N SER A 69 -4.11 -5.48 18.25
CA SER A 69 -4.64 -5.86 19.57
C SER A 69 -3.62 -5.64 20.69
N ARG A 70 -2.36 -5.42 20.34
CA ARG A 70 -1.27 -5.24 21.28
C ARG A 70 -1.36 -3.86 21.94
N ALA A 71 -1.10 -3.80 23.24
CA ALA A 71 -1.07 -2.52 23.95
C ALA A 71 0.09 -1.64 23.44
N PRO A 72 -0.07 -0.29 23.48
CA PRO A 72 1.03 0.60 23.14
C PRO A 72 2.28 0.36 24.00
N GLY A 73 3.44 0.64 23.45
CA GLY A 73 4.72 0.47 24.13
C GLY A 73 5.86 1.02 23.29
N GLU A 74 7.07 0.57 23.57
CA GLU A 74 8.24 1.01 22.79
C GLU A 74 8.11 0.67 21.31
N TRP A 75 7.49 -0.46 20.99
CA TRP A 75 7.31 -0.90 19.59
C TRP A 75 6.49 0.09 18.77
N SER A 76 5.61 0.86 19.41
CA SER A 76 4.70 1.78 18.74
C SER A 76 5.07 3.25 18.93
N THR A 77 6.28 3.54 19.37
CA THR A 77 6.71 4.93 19.63
C THR A 77 6.54 5.80 18.40
N GLY A 78 5.78 6.88 18.53
CA GLY A 78 5.48 7.80 17.46
C GLY A 78 4.17 7.51 16.73
N ALA A 79 3.52 6.40 17.04
CA ALA A 79 2.22 6.04 16.47
C ALA A 79 1.15 5.99 17.56
N THR A 80 -0.09 6.13 17.14
CA THR A 80 -1.26 5.88 17.98
C THR A 80 -1.78 4.48 17.69
N VAL A 81 -1.91 3.63 18.68
CA VAL A 81 -2.43 2.27 18.53
C VAL A 81 -3.95 2.30 18.52
N MET A 82 -4.54 1.62 17.54
CA MET A 82 -5.96 1.51 17.32
C MET A 82 -6.33 0.03 17.33
N HIS A 83 -7.28 -0.38 18.17
CA HIS A 83 -7.57 -1.80 18.35
C HIS A 83 -8.58 -2.35 17.34
N ASN A 84 -9.40 -1.49 16.75
CA ASN A 84 -10.48 -1.93 15.86
C ASN A 84 -10.44 -1.15 14.53
N PRO A 85 -10.33 -1.85 13.37
CA PRO A 85 -10.36 -1.16 12.08
C PRO A 85 -11.61 -0.33 11.85
N SER A 86 -12.74 -0.67 12.48
CA SER A 86 -13.98 0.09 12.33
C SER A 86 -13.92 1.49 12.96
N ASP A 87 -12.89 1.77 13.78
CA ASP A 87 -12.68 3.09 14.35
C ASP A 87 -12.00 4.06 13.37
N ILE A 88 -11.58 3.56 12.20
CA ILE A 88 -10.96 4.37 11.16
C ILE A 88 -12.05 5.15 10.41
N ASP A 89 -11.92 6.46 10.34
CA ASP A 89 -12.90 7.30 9.63
C ASP A 89 -12.27 8.21 8.57
N THR A 90 -10.96 8.44 8.63
CA THR A 90 -10.29 9.30 7.65
C THR A 90 -8.82 8.90 7.53
N GLY A 91 -8.24 9.13 6.35
CA GLY A 91 -6.84 8.91 6.08
C GLY A 91 -6.58 7.87 5.00
N TRP A 92 -5.35 7.36 4.96
CA TRP A 92 -4.90 6.39 3.96
C TRP A 92 -4.49 5.09 4.63
N VAL A 93 -5.09 3.98 4.19
CA VAL A 93 -4.73 2.63 4.63
C VAL A 93 -3.50 2.19 3.82
N LEU A 94 -2.41 1.87 4.53
CA LEU A 94 -1.12 1.53 3.91
C LEU A 94 -0.82 0.04 3.86
N GLY A 95 -1.69 -0.79 4.40
CA GLY A 95 -1.49 -2.24 4.44
C GLY A 95 -1.30 -2.78 5.84
N GLY A 96 -1.00 -4.05 6.04
CA GLY A 96 -0.81 -5.04 4.97
C GLY A 96 -2.08 -5.62 4.40
N GLY A 97 -1.90 -6.76 3.74
CA GLY A 97 -3.00 -7.41 3.01
C GLY A 97 -4.25 -7.63 3.84
N GLN A 98 -4.11 -8.07 5.08
CA GLN A 98 -5.27 -8.27 5.98
C GLN A 98 -6.02 -6.98 6.23
N LEU A 99 -5.31 -5.86 6.44
CA LEU A 99 -5.95 -4.58 6.71
C LEU A 99 -6.64 -4.04 5.45
N TYR A 100 -6.05 -4.23 4.28
CA TYR A 100 -6.70 -3.87 3.02
C TYR A 100 -8.03 -4.61 2.86
N HIS A 101 -8.04 -5.91 3.08
CA HIS A 101 -9.27 -6.72 2.99
C HIS A 101 -10.30 -6.29 4.04
N ALA A 102 -9.86 -6.00 5.27
CA ALA A 102 -10.76 -5.62 6.36
C ALA A 102 -11.39 -4.23 6.14
N THR A 103 -10.72 -3.33 5.41
CA THR A 103 -11.19 -1.95 5.22
C THR A 103 -11.79 -1.68 3.85
N LEU A 104 -11.79 -2.67 2.95
CA LEU A 104 -12.19 -2.48 1.57
C LEU A 104 -13.61 -1.93 1.42
N GLU A 105 -14.54 -2.37 2.28
CA GLU A 105 -15.92 -1.88 2.27
C GLU A 105 -16.05 -0.45 2.78
N MET A 106 -15.05 0.04 3.50
CA MET A 106 -15.06 1.36 4.12
C MET A 106 -14.43 2.45 3.26
N VAL A 107 -13.49 2.08 2.37
CA VAL A 107 -12.72 3.06 1.61
C VAL A 107 -13.55 3.64 0.47
N ASP A 108 -13.32 4.92 0.18
CA ASP A 108 -14.01 5.66 -0.88
C ASP A 108 -13.14 5.80 -2.13
N VAL A 109 -11.83 5.69 -1.96
CA VAL A 109 -10.88 5.85 -3.03
C VAL A 109 -9.75 4.84 -2.89
N ILE A 110 -9.26 4.33 -4.03
CA ILE A 110 -8.11 3.44 -4.09
C ILE A 110 -7.09 4.06 -5.04
N GLU A 111 -5.90 4.36 -4.51
CA GLU A 111 -4.75 4.77 -5.31
C GLU A 111 -3.87 3.55 -5.52
N MET A 112 -3.88 3.01 -6.73
CA MET A 112 -3.16 1.79 -7.08
C MET A 112 -2.03 2.10 -8.05
N THR A 113 -0.83 1.59 -7.77
CA THR A 113 0.26 1.55 -8.73
C THR A 113 0.33 0.14 -9.29
N LEU A 114 0.22 0.02 -10.60
CA LEU A 114 0.33 -1.27 -11.29
C LEU A 114 1.76 -1.41 -11.81
N ILE A 115 2.44 -2.45 -11.38
CA ILE A 115 3.80 -2.76 -11.84
C ILE A 115 3.70 -3.80 -12.94
N GLY A 116 4.32 -3.53 -14.10
CA GLY A 116 4.14 -4.28 -15.33
C GLY A 116 4.83 -5.64 -15.37
N VAL A 117 4.67 -6.45 -14.31
CA VAL A 117 5.28 -7.78 -14.21
C VAL A 117 4.31 -8.76 -13.59
N ASN A 118 4.50 -10.05 -13.90
CA ASN A 118 3.84 -11.18 -13.24
C ASN A 118 4.89 -11.90 -12.40
N ILE A 119 4.67 -12.03 -11.10
CA ILE A 119 5.67 -12.56 -10.17
C ILE A 119 5.15 -13.71 -9.31
N GLY A 120 3.91 -14.16 -9.49
CA GLY A 120 3.31 -15.22 -8.67
C GLY A 120 4.12 -16.51 -8.69
N GLY A 121 4.69 -16.88 -9.82
CA GLY A 121 5.53 -18.06 -9.94
C GLY A 121 6.85 -18.00 -9.19
N LEU A 122 7.28 -16.80 -8.79
CA LEU A 122 8.53 -16.60 -8.05
C LEU A 122 8.31 -16.62 -6.54
N TYR A 123 7.10 -16.25 -6.07
CA TYR A 123 6.76 -16.25 -4.64
C TYR A 123 6.07 -17.53 -4.19
N GLY A 124 5.31 -18.17 -5.08
CA GLY A 124 4.52 -19.35 -4.71
C GLY A 124 3.53 -19.04 -3.59
N ASP A 125 3.57 -19.86 -2.54
CA ASP A 125 2.64 -19.74 -1.41
C ASP A 125 2.92 -18.55 -0.49
N ASP A 126 4.09 -17.92 -0.60
CA ASP A 126 4.46 -16.76 0.22
C ASP A 126 3.87 -15.45 -0.33
N ALA A 127 3.26 -15.47 -1.49
CA ALA A 127 2.72 -14.27 -2.13
C ALA A 127 1.52 -13.73 -1.35
N VAL A 128 1.55 -12.43 -1.06
CA VAL A 128 0.41 -11.70 -0.49
C VAL A 128 -0.28 -10.96 -1.62
N HIS A 129 -1.60 -11.17 -1.73
CA HIS A 129 -2.40 -10.59 -2.79
C HIS A 129 -3.16 -9.35 -2.31
N ALA A 130 -3.23 -8.33 -3.16
CA ALA A 130 -4.14 -7.22 -2.96
C ALA A 130 -5.58 -7.71 -3.12
N PRO A 131 -6.56 -7.05 -2.45
CA PRO A 131 -7.95 -7.36 -2.75
C PRO A 131 -8.30 -6.94 -4.17
N ALA A 132 -9.24 -7.63 -4.80
CA ALA A 132 -9.79 -7.19 -6.06
C ALA A 132 -10.55 -5.88 -5.87
N VAL A 133 -10.46 -4.96 -6.84
CA VAL A 133 -11.24 -3.72 -6.79
C VAL A 133 -12.73 -4.07 -6.94
N PRO A 134 -13.58 -3.68 -5.98
CA PRO A 134 -15.01 -4.00 -6.06
C PRO A 134 -15.69 -3.36 -7.26
N ASP A 135 -16.78 -3.97 -7.72
CA ASP A 135 -17.54 -3.53 -8.89
C ASP A 135 -18.19 -2.14 -8.70
N ASP A 136 -18.37 -1.70 -7.45
CA ASP A 136 -18.93 -0.38 -7.15
C ASP A 136 -17.88 0.74 -7.22
N PHE A 137 -16.65 0.43 -7.58
CA PHE A 137 -15.62 1.42 -7.89
C PHE A 137 -15.51 1.64 -9.39
N GLY A 138 -15.23 2.87 -9.80
CA GLY A 138 -14.95 3.24 -11.18
C GLY A 138 -13.57 3.84 -11.31
N LEU A 139 -12.89 3.58 -12.43
CA LEU A 139 -11.59 4.18 -12.73
C LEU A 139 -11.80 5.66 -13.04
N SER A 140 -11.19 6.55 -12.25
CA SER A 140 -11.33 8.00 -12.40
C SER A 140 -10.07 8.67 -12.95
N ALA A 141 -8.92 8.03 -12.80
CA ALA A 141 -7.66 8.56 -13.35
C ALA A 141 -6.74 7.41 -13.73
N ASP A 142 -5.96 7.61 -14.76
CA ASP A 142 -5.06 6.61 -15.34
C ASP A 142 -3.90 7.33 -16.01
N SER A 143 -2.69 7.13 -15.51
CA SER A 143 -1.50 7.77 -16.08
C SER A 143 -1.05 7.16 -17.40
N ASP A 144 -1.61 6.00 -17.77
CA ASP A 144 -1.05 5.15 -18.80
C ASP A 144 0.33 4.60 -18.39
N TRP A 145 0.93 3.75 -19.24
CA TRP A 145 2.21 3.12 -18.90
C TRP A 145 3.37 4.10 -18.95
N LEU A 146 4.14 4.13 -17.87
CA LEU A 146 5.36 4.92 -17.73
C LEU A 146 6.53 3.95 -17.50
N THR A 147 7.75 4.44 -17.67
CA THR A 147 8.96 3.63 -17.49
C THR A 147 9.80 4.17 -16.36
N SER A 148 10.16 3.31 -15.41
CA SER A 148 11.12 3.62 -14.36
C SER A 148 12.50 3.12 -14.79
N GLU A 149 13.38 4.01 -15.22
CA GLU A 149 14.70 3.64 -15.70
C GLU A 149 15.56 3.04 -14.58
N LYS A 150 15.37 3.49 -13.35
CA LYS A 150 16.10 3.01 -12.18
C LYS A 150 15.36 1.93 -11.41
N GLY A 151 14.06 1.71 -11.71
CA GLY A 151 13.26 0.70 -11.04
C GLY A 151 13.75 -0.71 -11.36
N ARG A 152 13.78 -1.57 -10.34
CA ARG A 152 14.25 -2.95 -10.47
C ARG A 152 13.43 -3.89 -9.64
N LEU A 153 13.32 -5.13 -10.10
CA LEU A 153 12.79 -6.21 -9.27
C LEU A 153 13.82 -6.59 -8.21
N THR A 154 13.34 -6.83 -6.99
CA THR A 154 14.18 -7.17 -5.83
C THR A 154 13.62 -8.41 -5.13
N ILE A 155 13.30 -9.45 -5.90
CA ILE A 155 12.71 -10.67 -5.36
C ILE A 155 13.72 -11.39 -4.48
N PRO A 156 13.33 -11.86 -3.28
CA PRO A 156 14.25 -12.58 -2.39
C PRO A 156 14.90 -13.78 -3.06
N ASN A 157 16.18 -13.99 -2.79
CA ASN A 157 17.00 -15.09 -3.31
C ASN A 157 17.21 -15.06 -4.84
N GLN A 158 16.98 -13.90 -5.46
CA GLN A 158 17.21 -13.68 -6.88
C GLN A 158 18.08 -12.44 -7.06
N PRO A 159 18.97 -12.40 -8.06
CA PRO A 159 19.70 -11.16 -8.35
C PRO A 159 18.73 -10.09 -8.85
N PRO A 160 19.01 -8.80 -8.60
CA PRO A 160 18.17 -7.73 -9.16
C PRO A 160 18.10 -7.82 -10.67
N SER A 161 16.93 -7.46 -11.22
CA SER A 161 16.74 -7.40 -12.66
C SER A 161 17.58 -6.28 -13.27
N ASP A 162 18.11 -6.50 -14.47
CA ASP A 162 18.85 -5.47 -15.23
C ASP A 162 17.93 -4.59 -16.07
N LEU A 163 16.64 -4.93 -16.17
CA LEU A 163 15.70 -4.24 -17.04
C LEU A 163 14.88 -3.19 -16.28
N PRO A 164 14.64 -2.02 -16.88
CA PRO A 164 13.72 -1.04 -16.29
C PRO A 164 12.33 -1.62 -16.09
N LEU A 165 11.59 -1.08 -15.13
CA LEU A 165 10.21 -1.50 -14.85
C LEU A 165 9.21 -0.53 -15.46
N LYS A 166 8.14 -1.08 -15.99
CA LYS A 166 6.95 -0.30 -16.36
C LYS A 166 6.03 -0.17 -15.16
N TYR A 167 5.40 0.98 -15.04
CA TYR A 167 4.43 1.23 -13.97
C TYR A 167 3.30 2.12 -14.48
N ARG A 168 2.20 2.11 -13.74
CA ARG A 168 0.99 2.85 -14.13
C ARG A 168 0.24 3.25 -12.87
N PHE A 169 -0.13 4.53 -12.75
CA PHE A 169 -0.90 5.02 -11.62
C PHE A 169 -2.39 5.02 -11.97
N LEU A 170 -3.17 4.35 -11.13
CA LEU A 170 -4.62 4.23 -11.32
C LEU A 170 -5.33 4.75 -10.07
N THR A 171 -6.37 5.56 -10.27
CA THR A 171 -7.24 6.01 -9.19
C THR A 171 -8.63 5.43 -9.42
N TYR A 172 -9.13 4.71 -8.43
CA TYR A 172 -10.49 4.20 -8.42
C TYR A 172 -11.30 4.93 -7.36
N GLU A 173 -12.49 5.35 -7.69
CA GLU A 173 -13.39 6.01 -6.75
C GLU A 173 -14.69 5.23 -6.66
N ARG A 174 -15.25 5.14 -5.45
CA ARG A 174 -16.54 4.49 -5.24
C ARG A 174 -17.60 5.27 -5.98
N LYS A 175 -18.41 4.58 -6.77
CA LYS A 175 -19.54 5.19 -7.47
C LYS A 175 -20.58 5.59 -6.44
N ASP A 176 -21.11 6.81 -6.58
CA ASP A 176 -22.17 7.25 -5.69
C ASP A 176 -23.39 6.35 -5.84
N ALA A 177 -23.93 5.92 -4.70
CA ALA A 177 -25.23 5.28 -4.66
C ALA A 177 -26.29 6.38 -4.83
N ALA A 178 -26.54 6.73 -6.06
CA ALA A 178 -27.54 7.75 -6.37
C ALA A 178 -28.95 7.20 -6.15
#